data_67bd51773597cf678cb4525e8d5b67f7
#
_entry.id   67bd51773597cf678cb4525e8d5b67f7
#
_cell.length_a   1.000
_cell.length_b   1.000
_cell.length_c   1.000
_cell.angle_alpha   90.00
_cell.angle_beta   90.00
_cell.angle_gamma   90.00
#
_symmetry.space_group_name_H-M   'P 1'
#
loop_
_entity.id
_entity.type
_entity.pdbx_description
1 polymer ?
#
loop_
_entity_poly.entity_id
_entity_poly.type
_entity_poly.pdbx_seq_one_letter_code
_entity_poly.pdbx_strand_id
1 'polypeptide(L)'
;TKAMPKEMLPVVDKPLIQYAVEEAAAAGITDMIFITGRHKRAIEDHFDSAPELERDLKSKNKNALLATLKAVVPPGINFIFIRQPEPLGLGHAVLCAQPVVGEEPFAVLLADDLIDAKQPAIAQLIKAREENNGGNVLAVQTVPRELTKQYGIVEVNGEHEKCPTIRSIVEKPDPQVAPSTMAVIGR
;
A
#
# COMPACT_ATOMS: atom_id res chain seq x y z
N THR A 1 13.41 5.82 -13.10
CA THR A 1 12.41 4.79 -13.45
C THR A 1 11.77 5.01 -14.83
N LYS A 2 12.57 5.39 -15.84
CA LYS A 2 12.04 5.59 -17.20
C LYS A 2 11.49 4.30 -17.82
N ALA A 3 12.13 3.16 -17.54
CA ALA A 3 11.83 1.87 -18.16
C ALA A 3 11.06 0.91 -17.24
N MET A 4 10.93 1.22 -15.96
CA MET A 4 10.33 0.33 -14.96
C MET A 4 9.48 1.14 -13.97
N PRO A 5 8.32 0.62 -13.53
CA PRO A 5 7.52 1.24 -12.48
C PRO A 5 8.33 1.45 -11.19
N LYS A 6 8.10 2.55 -10.48
CA LYS A 6 8.79 2.83 -9.20
C LYS A 6 8.49 1.78 -8.14
N GLU A 7 7.31 1.18 -8.20
CA GLU A 7 6.86 0.12 -7.30
C GLU A 7 7.67 -1.17 -7.47
N MET A 8 8.37 -1.33 -8.61
CA MET A 8 9.26 -2.46 -8.90
C MET A 8 10.72 -2.18 -8.53
N LEU A 9 11.03 -1.02 -7.96
CA LEU A 9 12.38 -0.75 -7.46
C LEU A 9 12.70 -1.69 -6.28
N PRO A 10 13.84 -2.39 -6.33
CA PRO A 10 14.23 -3.29 -5.26
C PRO A 10 14.64 -2.50 -4.01
N VAL A 11 14.17 -2.96 -2.87
CA VAL A 11 14.67 -2.56 -1.54
C VAL A 11 15.22 -3.83 -0.90
N VAL A 12 16.53 -3.87 -0.69
CA VAL A 12 17.29 -5.04 -0.27
C VAL A 12 17.20 -6.18 -1.29
N ASP A 13 16.21 -7.06 -1.20
CA ASP A 13 16.12 -8.32 -1.95
C ASP A 13 14.81 -8.49 -2.74
N LYS A 14 13.85 -7.57 -2.61
CA LYS A 14 12.54 -7.65 -3.27
C LYS A 14 11.99 -6.27 -3.62
N PRO A 15 11.07 -6.17 -4.61
CA PRO A 15 10.50 -4.89 -5.02
C PRO A 15 9.56 -4.31 -3.96
N LEU A 16 9.44 -2.97 -3.94
CA LEU A 16 8.57 -2.22 -3.01
C LEU A 16 7.15 -2.78 -2.95
N ILE A 17 6.57 -3.10 -4.09
CA ILE A 17 5.19 -3.62 -4.18
C ILE A 17 5.00 -4.93 -3.40
N GLN A 18 6.04 -5.77 -3.33
CA GLN A 18 5.98 -7.03 -2.61
C GLN A 18 5.89 -6.82 -1.10
N TYR A 19 6.56 -5.81 -0.54
CA TYR A 19 6.42 -5.46 0.87
C TYR A 19 4.98 -5.04 1.20
N ALA A 20 4.32 -4.27 0.33
CA ALA A 20 2.93 -3.89 0.52
C ALA A 20 1.99 -5.11 0.50
N VAL A 21 2.23 -6.07 -0.40
CA VAL A 21 1.48 -7.35 -0.46
C VAL A 21 1.68 -8.16 0.81
N GLU A 22 2.93 -8.30 1.25
CA GLU A 22 3.25 -9.05 2.47
C GLU A 22 2.64 -8.40 3.72
N GLU A 23 2.64 -7.07 3.80
CA GLU A 23 1.98 -6.32 4.87
C GLU A 23 0.47 -6.59 4.91
N ALA A 24 -0.19 -6.49 3.75
CA ALA A 24 -1.62 -6.74 3.62
C ALA A 24 -1.98 -8.20 3.97
N ALA A 25 -1.20 -9.16 3.48
CA ALA A 25 -1.38 -10.59 3.80
C ALA A 25 -1.20 -10.87 5.30
N ALA A 26 -0.18 -10.27 5.93
CA ALA A 26 0.06 -10.39 7.37
C ALA A 26 -1.04 -9.72 8.22
N ALA A 27 -1.79 -8.79 7.66
CA ALA A 27 -2.98 -8.18 8.26
C ALA A 27 -4.27 -9.01 8.05
N GLY A 28 -4.20 -10.15 7.33
CA GLY A 28 -5.32 -11.03 7.07
C GLY A 28 -6.14 -10.68 5.81
N ILE A 29 -5.66 -9.78 4.96
CA ILE A 29 -6.31 -9.45 3.68
C ILE A 29 -6.00 -10.57 2.68
N THR A 30 -7.05 -11.10 2.03
CA THR A 30 -6.98 -12.20 1.07
C THR A 30 -7.18 -11.76 -0.38
N ASP A 31 -7.93 -10.70 -0.60
CA ASP A 31 -8.24 -10.20 -1.94
C ASP A 31 -7.53 -8.87 -2.17
N MET A 32 -6.59 -8.86 -3.09
CA MET A 32 -5.75 -7.70 -3.37
C MET A 32 -6.03 -7.15 -4.75
N ILE A 33 -6.50 -5.91 -4.80
CA ILE A 33 -6.87 -5.23 -6.04
C ILE A 33 -5.76 -4.24 -6.39
N PHE A 34 -5.06 -4.50 -7.49
CA PHE A 34 -4.04 -3.61 -8.03
C PHE A 34 -4.66 -2.65 -9.03
N ILE A 35 -4.59 -1.36 -8.74
CA ILE A 35 -4.95 -0.36 -9.73
C ILE A 35 -3.71 -0.01 -10.54
N THR A 36 -3.66 -0.52 -11.75
CA THR A 36 -2.52 -0.37 -12.66
C THR A 36 -2.76 0.68 -13.71
N GLY A 37 -1.71 1.09 -14.39
CA GLY A 37 -1.76 2.06 -15.47
C GLY A 37 -0.91 1.61 -16.65
N ARG A 38 -0.76 2.52 -17.62
CA ARG A 38 0.12 2.30 -18.75
C ARG A 38 1.57 2.07 -18.28
N HIS A 39 2.25 1.08 -18.85
CA HIS A 39 3.65 0.72 -18.55
C HIS A 39 3.89 0.09 -17.15
N LYS A 40 2.85 -0.44 -16.49
CA LYS A 40 2.98 -1.11 -15.18
C LYS A 40 2.86 -2.63 -15.23
N ARG A 41 2.91 -3.24 -16.43
CA ARG A 41 2.79 -4.69 -16.63
C ARG A 41 3.80 -5.50 -15.81
N ALA A 42 4.98 -4.97 -15.54
CA ALA A 42 5.97 -5.63 -14.70
C ALA A 42 5.47 -5.97 -13.29
N ILE A 43 4.43 -5.28 -12.78
CA ILE A 43 3.80 -5.60 -11.49
C ILE A 43 2.97 -6.88 -11.63
N GLU A 44 2.20 -7.01 -12.72
CA GLU A 44 1.40 -8.19 -13.04
C GLU A 44 2.33 -9.40 -13.23
N ASP A 45 3.33 -9.25 -14.10
CA ASP A 45 4.33 -10.29 -14.41
C ASP A 45 5.10 -10.76 -13.14
N HIS A 46 5.30 -9.89 -12.13
CA HIS A 46 5.99 -10.24 -10.89
C HIS A 46 5.21 -11.21 -10.00
N PHE A 47 3.88 -11.10 -9.99
CA PHE A 47 3.00 -11.94 -9.18
C PHE A 47 2.43 -13.11 -9.96
N ASP A 48 2.63 -13.18 -11.28
CA ASP A 48 2.25 -14.31 -12.08
C ASP A 48 3.19 -15.51 -11.86
N SER A 49 2.69 -16.70 -12.15
CA SER A 49 3.52 -17.90 -12.17
C SER A 49 4.57 -17.82 -13.28
N ALA A 50 5.77 -18.35 -13.03
CA ALA A 50 6.86 -18.44 -14.00
C ALA A 50 7.20 -19.91 -14.32
N PRO A 51 6.35 -20.66 -15.06
CA PRO A 51 6.47 -22.12 -15.20
C PRO A 51 7.78 -22.56 -15.84
N GLU A 52 8.36 -21.76 -16.72
CA GLU A 52 9.64 -22.07 -17.37
C GLU A 52 10.80 -21.95 -16.37
N LEU A 53 10.84 -20.87 -15.58
CA LEU A 53 11.84 -20.68 -14.54
C LEU A 53 11.70 -21.73 -13.43
N GLU A 54 10.49 -22.07 -13.02
CA GLU A 54 10.22 -23.12 -12.04
C GLU A 54 10.75 -24.48 -12.51
N ARG A 55 10.50 -24.85 -13.77
CA ARG A 55 11.01 -26.09 -14.36
C ARG A 55 12.54 -26.11 -14.43
N ASP A 56 13.15 -24.99 -14.82
CA ASP A 56 14.61 -24.88 -14.87
C ASP A 56 15.25 -25.03 -13.49
N LEU A 57 14.73 -24.32 -12.48
CA LEU A 57 15.21 -24.42 -11.10
C LEU A 57 15.06 -25.85 -10.54
N LYS A 58 13.92 -26.50 -10.82
CA LYS A 58 13.67 -27.89 -10.40
C LYS A 58 14.62 -28.86 -11.07
N SER A 59 14.86 -28.73 -12.39
CA SER A 59 15.78 -29.61 -13.14
C SER A 59 17.22 -29.49 -12.64
N LYS A 60 17.61 -28.32 -12.15
CA LYS A 60 18.94 -28.02 -11.61
C LYS A 60 19.03 -28.27 -10.09
N ASN A 61 18.02 -28.86 -9.47
CA ASN A 61 17.94 -29.10 -8.01
C ASN A 61 18.14 -27.84 -7.15
N LYS A 62 17.80 -26.65 -7.66
CA LYS A 62 17.88 -25.36 -6.95
C LYS A 62 16.66 -25.12 -6.07
N ASN A 63 16.41 -26.03 -5.12
CA ASN A 63 15.18 -26.07 -4.33
C ASN A 63 14.98 -24.81 -3.46
N ALA A 64 16.06 -24.22 -2.93
CA ALA A 64 15.98 -22.99 -2.14
C ALA A 64 15.48 -21.82 -2.99
N LEU A 65 16.02 -21.63 -4.19
CA LEU A 65 15.57 -20.58 -5.12
C LEU A 65 14.15 -20.81 -5.59
N LEU A 66 13.76 -22.06 -5.84
CA LEU A 66 12.38 -22.43 -6.19
C LEU A 66 11.40 -22.08 -5.06
N ALA A 67 11.79 -22.32 -3.80
CA ALA A 67 10.99 -21.94 -2.64
C ALA A 67 10.84 -20.41 -2.53
N THR A 68 11.93 -19.66 -2.73
CA THR A 68 11.90 -18.19 -2.75
C THR A 68 10.97 -17.67 -3.86
N LEU A 69 11.08 -18.23 -5.08
CA LEU A 69 10.21 -17.83 -6.19
C LEU A 69 8.73 -18.07 -5.88
N LYS A 70 8.40 -19.21 -5.29
CA LYS A 70 7.00 -19.53 -4.92
C LYS A 70 6.49 -18.72 -3.73
N ALA A 71 7.37 -18.20 -2.89
CA ALA A 71 7.01 -17.38 -1.74
C ALA A 71 6.68 -15.92 -2.11
N VAL A 72 6.89 -15.50 -3.37
CA VAL A 72 6.52 -14.16 -3.85
C VAL A 72 5.02 -13.91 -3.70
N VAL A 73 4.22 -14.94 -3.95
CA VAL A 73 2.77 -14.91 -3.72
C VAL A 73 2.46 -15.64 -2.43
N PRO A 74 2.01 -14.95 -1.37
CA PRO A 74 1.58 -15.61 -0.14
C PRO A 74 0.40 -16.56 -0.41
N PRO A 75 0.33 -17.71 0.28
CA PRO A 75 -0.73 -18.67 0.05
C PRO A 75 -2.11 -18.10 0.42
N GLY A 76 -3.13 -18.43 -0.38
CA GLY A 76 -4.51 -18.00 -0.13
C GLY A 76 -4.83 -16.56 -0.52
N ILE A 77 -3.92 -15.89 -1.24
CA ILE A 77 -4.14 -14.54 -1.76
C ILE A 77 -4.67 -14.60 -3.19
N ASN A 78 -5.71 -13.81 -3.44
CA ASN A 78 -6.26 -13.56 -4.77
C ASN A 78 -5.78 -12.21 -5.28
N PHE A 79 -5.30 -12.14 -6.53
CA PHE A 79 -4.93 -10.90 -7.17
C PHE A 79 -5.95 -10.52 -8.25
N ILE A 80 -6.38 -9.28 -8.24
CA ILE A 80 -7.27 -8.68 -9.21
C ILE A 80 -6.58 -7.43 -9.77
N PHE A 81 -6.44 -7.35 -11.09
CA PHE A 81 -5.81 -6.22 -11.73
C PHE A 81 -6.85 -5.38 -12.46
N ILE A 82 -6.96 -4.11 -12.07
CA ILE A 82 -7.87 -3.13 -12.68
C ILE A 82 -7.05 -2.01 -13.28
N ARG A 83 -7.35 -1.65 -14.51
CA ARG A 83 -6.64 -0.58 -15.19
C ARG A 83 -7.32 0.76 -14.95
N GLN A 84 -6.56 1.73 -14.44
CA GLN A 84 -6.92 3.13 -14.52
C GLN A 84 -6.59 3.64 -15.93
N PRO A 85 -7.58 3.95 -16.77
CA PRO A 85 -7.33 4.31 -18.17
C PRO A 85 -6.68 5.69 -18.32
N GLU A 86 -7.04 6.62 -17.44
CA GLU A 86 -6.56 8.00 -17.42
C GLU A 86 -5.98 8.35 -16.04
N PRO A 87 -4.82 8.99 -15.96
CA PRO A 87 -4.15 9.28 -14.68
C PRO A 87 -4.76 10.51 -13.98
N LEU A 88 -6.02 10.41 -13.55
CA LEU A 88 -6.78 11.49 -12.91
C LEU A 88 -6.55 11.61 -11.39
N GLY A 89 -5.47 11.02 -10.88
CA GLY A 89 -5.07 11.10 -9.48
C GLY A 89 -5.49 9.90 -8.63
N LEU A 90 -5.13 9.96 -7.34
CA LEU A 90 -5.30 8.85 -6.40
C LEU A 90 -6.78 8.53 -6.14
N GLY A 91 -7.62 9.54 -5.91
CA GLY A 91 -9.05 9.32 -5.68
C GLY A 91 -9.73 8.60 -6.84
N HIS A 92 -9.38 8.97 -8.09
CA HIS A 92 -9.87 8.27 -9.27
C HIS A 92 -9.35 6.82 -9.35
N ALA A 93 -8.09 6.57 -8.97
CA ALA A 93 -7.55 5.21 -8.92
C ALA A 93 -8.36 4.35 -7.94
N VAL A 94 -8.64 4.85 -6.73
CA VAL A 94 -9.48 4.15 -5.74
C VAL A 94 -10.89 3.91 -6.30
N LEU A 95 -11.48 4.91 -6.95
CA LEU A 95 -12.83 4.79 -7.56
C LEU A 95 -12.88 3.69 -8.64
N CYS A 96 -11.79 3.44 -9.36
CA CYS A 96 -11.73 2.33 -10.34
C CYS A 96 -11.96 0.94 -9.69
N ALA A 97 -11.73 0.79 -8.38
CA ALA A 97 -11.97 -0.46 -7.67
C ALA A 97 -13.45 -0.67 -7.28
N GLN A 98 -14.28 0.37 -7.30
CA GLN A 98 -15.67 0.32 -6.83
C GLN A 98 -16.50 -0.85 -7.39
N PRO A 99 -16.43 -1.20 -8.70
CA PRO A 99 -17.23 -2.30 -9.26
C PRO A 99 -16.88 -3.68 -8.65
N VAL A 100 -15.72 -3.83 -8.06
CA VAL A 100 -15.24 -5.09 -7.45
C VAL A 100 -15.41 -5.04 -5.94
N VAL A 101 -15.10 -3.91 -5.29
CA VAL A 101 -15.20 -3.73 -3.85
C VAL A 101 -16.66 -3.60 -3.39
N GLY A 102 -17.52 -2.97 -4.20
CA GLY A 102 -18.90 -2.68 -3.80
C GLY A 102 -18.95 -1.79 -2.56
N GLU A 103 -19.74 -2.19 -1.57
CA GLU A 103 -19.94 -1.48 -0.30
C GLU A 103 -19.10 -2.08 0.86
N GLU A 104 -18.20 -3.00 0.57
CA GLU A 104 -17.36 -3.64 1.57
C GLU A 104 -16.27 -2.69 2.10
N PRO A 105 -15.89 -2.82 3.37
CA PRO A 105 -14.71 -2.14 3.88
C PRO A 105 -13.44 -2.61 3.15
N PHE A 106 -12.56 -1.66 2.84
CA PHE A 106 -11.32 -1.96 2.14
C PHE A 106 -10.16 -1.13 2.69
N ALA A 107 -8.94 -1.62 2.48
CA ALA A 107 -7.71 -0.91 2.78
C ALA A 107 -7.10 -0.33 1.49
N VAL A 108 -6.48 0.83 1.61
CA VAL A 108 -5.68 1.45 0.55
C VAL A 108 -4.23 1.47 0.97
N LEU A 109 -3.35 0.90 0.15
CA LEU A 109 -1.91 0.91 0.36
C LEU A 109 -1.23 1.61 -0.81
N LEU A 110 -0.44 2.65 -0.51
CA LEU A 110 0.47 3.25 -1.49
C LEU A 110 1.79 2.48 -1.42
N ALA A 111 2.13 1.81 -2.52
CA ALA A 111 3.26 0.88 -2.56
C ALA A 111 4.63 1.54 -2.46
N ASP A 112 4.71 2.85 -2.62
CA ASP A 112 5.94 3.64 -2.46
C ASP A 112 6.18 4.12 -1.02
N ASP A 113 5.24 3.87 -0.11
CA ASP A 113 5.42 4.08 1.33
C ASP A 113 5.73 2.73 2.02
N LEU A 114 7.00 2.51 2.33
CA LEU A 114 7.46 1.33 3.06
C LEU A 114 7.38 1.59 4.56
N ILE A 115 6.60 0.77 5.26
CA ILE A 115 6.44 0.87 6.71
C ILE A 115 7.07 -0.35 7.37
N ASP A 116 8.10 -0.12 8.18
CA ASP A 116 8.73 -1.15 9.02
C ASP A 116 8.13 -1.11 10.43
N ALA A 117 7.33 -2.11 10.78
CA ALA A 117 6.68 -2.21 12.08
C ALA A 117 6.52 -3.67 12.52
N LYS A 118 6.62 -3.92 13.83
CA LYS A 118 6.40 -5.27 14.39
C LYS A 118 4.98 -5.80 14.11
N GLN A 119 3.98 -4.94 14.19
CA GLN A 119 2.61 -5.22 13.79
C GLN A 119 2.35 -4.47 12.48
N PRO A 120 1.86 -5.14 11.42
CA PRO A 120 1.56 -4.49 10.14
C PRO A 120 0.71 -3.23 10.34
N ALA A 121 1.03 -2.14 9.63
CA ALA A 121 0.30 -0.88 9.79
C ALA A 121 -1.19 -1.06 9.44
N ILE A 122 -1.49 -1.81 8.39
CA ILE A 122 -2.89 -2.13 8.04
C ILE A 122 -3.61 -2.88 9.16
N ALA A 123 -2.97 -3.83 9.84
CA ALA A 123 -3.58 -4.52 10.98
C ALA A 123 -3.90 -3.57 12.15
N GLN A 124 -3.04 -2.56 12.36
CA GLN A 124 -3.29 -1.51 13.37
C GLN A 124 -4.49 -0.63 12.97
N LEU A 125 -4.62 -0.27 11.68
CA LEU A 125 -5.74 0.53 11.18
C LEU A 125 -7.07 -0.24 11.21
N ILE A 126 -7.07 -1.53 10.84
CA ILE A 126 -8.25 -2.40 10.95
C ILE A 126 -8.74 -2.42 12.40
N LYS A 127 -7.83 -2.67 13.34
CA LYS A 127 -8.14 -2.66 14.77
C LYS A 127 -8.67 -1.31 15.24
N ALA A 128 -8.04 -0.21 14.83
CA ALA A 128 -8.50 1.13 15.20
C ALA A 128 -9.90 1.42 14.66
N ARG A 129 -10.21 0.97 13.44
CA ARG A 129 -11.55 1.08 12.86
C ARG A 129 -12.60 0.31 13.66
N GLU A 130 -12.30 -0.92 14.06
CA GLU A 130 -13.18 -1.76 14.88
C GLU A 130 -13.45 -1.15 16.26
N GLU A 131 -12.39 -0.68 16.93
CA GLU A 131 -12.47 -0.03 18.24
C GLU A 131 -13.25 1.30 18.22
N ASN A 132 -13.34 1.97 17.06
CA ASN A 132 -14.06 3.23 16.87
C ASN A 132 -15.41 3.09 16.15
N ASN A 133 -16.02 1.91 16.17
CA ASN A 133 -17.33 1.63 15.57
C ASN A 133 -17.41 1.88 14.06
N GLY A 134 -16.32 1.69 13.34
CA GLY A 134 -16.26 1.88 11.90
C GLY A 134 -15.67 3.24 11.49
N GLY A 135 -16.07 3.71 10.30
CA GLY A 135 -15.55 4.95 9.70
C GLY A 135 -14.25 4.75 8.93
N ASN A 136 -13.69 5.85 8.43
CA ASN A 136 -12.42 5.87 7.73
C ASN A 136 -11.28 6.13 8.73
N VAL A 137 -10.19 5.41 8.61
CA VAL A 137 -8.98 5.58 9.44
C VAL A 137 -7.79 5.83 8.52
N LEU A 138 -6.95 6.81 8.86
CA LEU A 138 -5.74 7.14 8.13
C LEU A 138 -4.53 6.92 9.03
N ALA A 139 -3.45 6.37 8.48
CA ALA A 139 -2.17 6.36 9.14
C ALA A 139 -1.52 7.74 9.04
N VAL A 140 -1.04 8.24 10.18
CA VAL A 140 -0.33 9.52 10.25
C VAL A 140 1.00 9.36 10.98
N GLN A 141 1.95 10.21 10.62
CA GLN A 141 3.25 10.31 11.25
C GLN A 141 3.56 11.76 11.60
N THR A 142 4.10 12.00 12.78
CA THR A 142 4.63 13.33 13.11
C THR A 142 5.92 13.58 12.34
N VAL A 143 5.96 14.70 11.62
CA VAL A 143 7.12 15.13 10.83
C VAL A 143 7.63 16.48 11.31
N PRO A 144 8.90 16.81 11.09
CA PRO A 144 9.40 18.17 11.27
C PRO A 144 8.55 19.18 10.48
N ARG A 145 8.30 20.35 11.09
CA ARG A 145 7.38 21.34 10.51
C ARG A 145 7.77 21.80 9.10
N GLU A 146 9.07 21.88 8.82
CA GLU A 146 9.61 22.24 7.50
C GLU A 146 9.32 21.20 6.41
N LEU A 147 8.97 19.97 6.80
CA LEU A 147 8.62 18.90 5.86
C LEU A 147 7.12 18.85 5.54
N THR A 148 6.28 19.63 6.20
CA THR A 148 4.81 19.64 5.94
C THR A 148 4.47 19.93 4.49
N LYS A 149 5.28 20.70 3.78
CA LYS A 149 5.14 20.98 2.34
C LYS A 149 5.30 19.76 1.41
N GLN A 150 5.63 18.59 1.96
CA GLN A 150 5.79 17.34 1.18
C GLN A 150 4.59 16.40 1.32
N TYR A 151 3.73 16.62 2.33
CA TYR A 151 2.67 15.69 2.73
C TYR A 151 1.30 16.36 2.80
N GLY A 152 0.24 15.55 2.74
CA GLY A 152 -1.05 15.94 3.26
C GLY A 152 -1.00 16.03 4.78
N ILE A 153 -1.39 17.16 5.36
CA ILE A 153 -1.34 17.41 6.80
C ILE A 153 -2.75 17.42 7.35
N VAL A 154 -2.99 16.64 8.39
CA VAL A 154 -4.29 16.59 9.06
C VAL A 154 -4.42 17.61 10.16
N GLU A 155 -5.61 18.17 10.31
CA GLU A 155 -6.07 18.87 11.50
C GLU A 155 -6.95 17.93 12.31
N VAL A 156 -6.71 17.79 13.60
CA VAL A 156 -7.43 16.86 14.47
C VAL A 156 -8.04 17.52 15.68
N ASN A 157 -9.10 16.91 16.22
CA ASN A 157 -9.61 17.19 17.56
C ASN A 157 -9.01 16.18 18.54
N GLY A 158 -8.56 16.61 19.71
CA GLY A 158 -8.04 15.71 20.73
C GLY A 158 -6.62 15.20 20.42
N GLU A 159 -5.65 16.08 20.23
CA GLU A 159 -4.26 15.78 19.87
C GLU A 159 -3.56 14.73 20.76
N HIS A 160 -4.06 14.50 21.96
CA HIS A 160 -3.51 13.53 22.92
C HIS A 160 -4.21 12.16 22.86
N GLU A 161 -5.21 11.99 22.01
CA GLU A 161 -5.88 10.73 21.83
C GLU A 161 -5.07 9.82 20.86
N LYS A 162 -5.14 8.51 21.07
CA LYS A 162 -4.47 7.52 20.21
C LYS A 162 -5.05 7.51 18.79
N CYS A 163 -6.34 7.83 18.66
CA CYS A 163 -7.06 7.88 17.39
C CYS A 163 -7.96 9.12 17.36
N PRO A 164 -7.37 10.33 17.18
CA PRO A 164 -8.13 11.57 17.19
C PRO A 164 -9.00 11.72 15.94
N THR A 165 -10.12 12.44 16.07
CA THR A 165 -11.00 12.71 14.93
C THR A 165 -10.37 13.77 14.02
N ILE A 166 -10.25 13.43 12.72
CA ILE A 166 -9.74 14.35 11.70
C ILE A 166 -10.83 15.38 11.35
N ARG A 167 -10.48 16.66 11.39
CA ARG A 167 -11.33 17.79 10.98
C ARG A 167 -11.15 18.16 9.52
N SER A 168 -9.89 18.22 9.10
CA SER A 168 -9.53 18.61 7.74
C SER A 168 -8.18 18.01 7.33
N ILE A 169 -7.94 17.97 6.02
CA ILE A 169 -6.66 17.61 5.41
C ILE A 169 -6.27 18.73 4.47
N VAL A 170 -5.04 19.22 4.60
CA VAL A 170 -4.47 20.25 3.73
C VAL A 170 -3.29 19.66 2.97
N GLU A 171 -3.39 19.63 1.65
CA GLU A 171 -2.33 19.09 0.80
C GLU A 171 -1.13 20.03 0.73
N LYS A 172 0.03 19.55 1.15
CA LYS A 172 1.34 20.22 1.05
C LYS A 172 1.33 21.70 1.52
N PRO A 173 0.82 21.97 2.72
CA PRO A 173 0.74 23.36 3.20
C PRO A 173 2.14 23.94 3.43
N ASP A 174 2.25 25.26 3.28
CA ASP A 174 3.45 25.96 3.73
C ASP A 174 3.65 25.72 5.24
N PRO A 175 4.89 25.50 5.72
CA PRO A 175 5.18 25.28 7.13
C PRO A 175 4.63 26.33 8.09
N GLN A 176 4.49 27.57 7.63
CA GLN A 176 3.97 28.67 8.46
C GLN A 176 2.46 28.57 8.73
N VAL A 177 1.70 27.96 7.79
CA VAL A 177 0.24 27.84 7.86
C VAL A 177 -0.26 26.41 8.02
N ALA A 178 0.66 25.44 8.13
CA ALA A 178 0.30 24.04 8.33
C ALA A 178 -0.53 23.87 9.62
N PRO A 179 -1.69 23.19 9.59
CA PRO A 179 -2.59 23.08 10.73
C PRO A 179 -1.98 22.25 11.87
N SER A 180 -1.09 21.33 11.54
CA SER A 180 -0.37 20.48 12.50
C SER A 180 0.97 20.01 11.91
N THR A 181 1.60 19.05 12.56
CA THR A 181 2.76 18.30 12.04
C THR A 181 2.43 16.83 11.75
N MET A 182 1.15 16.46 11.78
CA MET A 182 0.70 15.10 11.49
C MET A 182 0.50 14.91 9.98
N ALA A 183 1.45 14.23 9.37
CA ALA A 183 1.46 13.93 7.94
C ALA A 183 0.73 12.61 7.66
N VAL A 184 -0.12 12.59 6.63
CA VAL A 184 -0.72 11.36 6.12
C VAL A 184 0.37 10.54 5.45
N ILE A 185 0.44 9.26 5.80
CA ILE A 185 1.28 8.26 5.14
C ILE A 185 0.40 7.26 4.41
N GLY A 186 0.93 6.60 3.42
CA GLY A 186 0.20 5.82 2.39
C GLY A 186 -0.57 4.59 2.89
N ARG A 187 -1.28 4.72 3.98
CA ARG A 187 -2.23 3.73 4.54
C ARG A 187 -3.50 4.41 4.99
#